data_c7735eb3c368aa3ce713448b30a69596
#
_entry.id   c7735eb3c368aa3ce713448b30a69596
#
_cell.length_a   1.000
_cell.length_b   1.000
_cell.length_c   1.000
_cell.angle_alpha   90.00
_cell.angle_beta   90.00
_cell.angle_gamma   90.00
#
_symmetry.space_group_name_H-M   'P 1'
#
loop_
_entity.id
_entity.type
_entity.pdbx_description
1 polymer ?
#
loop_
_entity_poly.entity_id
_entity_poly.type
_entity_poly.pdbx_seq_one_letter_code
_entity_poly.pdbx_strand_id
1 'polypeptide(L)'
;MASEMFRETVDPGVDKVHQTAAERGEMESPVMNMSRRDFIKGIIATGIAVSSSGFLIGGCSGGGVPAPGSVERLISLDINGRVRRVDVLPQETLAMTLRNKLGLTGTKLGCDRGECGACTVLIDDVASYSCSTLTHSIRGKSITTIEGLAGENGELHPVQ
;
A
#
# COMPACT_ATOMS: atom_id res chain seq x y z
N MET A 1 -41.84 -35.09 -7.88
CA MET A 1 -41.08 -35.62 -6.74
C MET A 1 -39.62 -35.22 -6.88
N ALA A 2 -39.29 -33.92 -6.85
CA ALA A 2 -37.90 -33.40 -6.86
C ALA A 2 -37.81 -31.96 -6.34
N SER A 3 -38.67 -31.56 -5.40
CA SER A 3 -38.69 -30.15 -4.89
C SER A 3 -38.62 -30.01 -3.35
N GLU A 4 -38.26 -31.08 -2.63
CA GLU A 4 -38.27 -31.08 -1.17
C GLU A 4 -36.92 -31.29 -0.49
N MET A 5 -35.81 -31.16 -1.21
CA MET A 5 -34.50 -31.52 -0.65
C MET A 5 -33.54 -30.32 -0.51
N PHE A 6 -34.08 -29.09 -0.48
CA PHE A 6 -33.27 -27.88 -0.21
C PHE A 6 -33.91 -27.02 0.86
N ARG A 7 -34.16 -27.63 2.01
CA ARG A 7 -34.56 -26.93 3.22
C ARG A 7 -33.59 -27.26 4.34
N GLU A 8 -33.06 -26.20 4.92
CA GLU A 8 -32.45 -26.14 6.23
C GLU A 8 -31.07 -26.77 6.46
N THR A 9 -30.07 -25.93 6.41
CA THR A 9 -29.19 -25.78 7.58
C THR A 9 -28.86 -24.29 7.74
N VAL A 10 -29.80 -23.51 8.25
CA VAL A 10 -29.49 -22.20 8.81
C VAL A 10 -28.91 -22.47 10.20
N ASP A 11 -27.63 -22.19 10.33
CA ASP A 11 -26.88 -22.33 11.58
C ASP A 11 -27.47 -21.35 12.63
N PRO A 12 -28.00 -21.86 13.78
CA PRO A 12 -28.59 -20.98 14.82
C PRO A 12 -27.58 -20.10 15.55
N GLY A 13 -26.32 -20.12 15.14
CA GLY A 13 -25.24 -19.27 15.69
C GLY A 13 -25.18 -17.84 15.15
N VAL A 14 -25.80 -17.58 13.98
CA VAL A 14 -25.70 -16.25 13.33
C VAL A 14 -26.60 -15.21 14.00
N ASP A 15 -27.72 -15.63 14.56
CA ASP A 15 -28.68 -14.68 15.20
C ASP A 15 -28.18 -14.13 16.54
N LYS A 16 -27.22 -14.79 17.20
CA LYS A 16 -26.65 -14.29 18.47
C LYS A 16 -25.61 -13.19 18.28
N VAL A 17 -25.00 -13.08 17.11
CA VAL A 17 -23.99 -12.06 16.84
C VAL A 17 -24.62 -10.68 16.61
N HIS A 18 -25.86 -10.63 16.10
CA HIS A 18 -26.57 -9.38 15.87
C HIS A 18 -27.22 -8.78 17.13
N GLN A 19 -27.48 -9.60 18.18
CA GLN A 19 -28.11 -9.10 19.41
C GLN A 19 -27.11 -8.50 20.42
N THR A 20 -25.83 -8.85 20.35
CA THR A 20 -24.80 -8.28 21.23
C THR A 20 -24.27 -6.91 20.78
N ALA A 21 -24.63 -6.45 19.59
CA ALA A 21 -24.25 -5.12 19.10
C ALA A 21 -25.18 -4.00 19.63
N ALA A 22 -26.39 -4.34 20.10
CA ALA A 22 -27.36 -3.37 20.60
C ALA A 22 -27.14 -2.96 22.07
N GLU A 23 -26.28 -3.66 22.81
CA GLU A 23 -26.00 -3.35 24.23
C GLU A 23 -24.67 -2.65 24.49
N ARG A 24 -23.88 -2.37 23.46
CA ARG A 24 -22.74 -1.45 23.59
C ARG A 24 -23.30 -0.03 23.50
N GLY A 25 -23.51 0.61 24.65
CA GLY A 25 -23.94 1.99 24.76
C GLY A 25 -23.23 2.86 23.73
N GLU A 26 -23.97 3.42 22.81
CA GLU A 26 -23.54 4.47 21.92
C GLU A 26 -23.01 5.61 22.79
N MET A 27 -21.71 5.72 22.85
CA MET A 27 -21.04 6.93 23.31
C MET A 27 -21.28 7.94 22.17
N GLU A 28 -22.45 8.60 22.27
CA GLU A 28 -22.85 9.68 21.40
C GLU A 28 -21.81 10.78 21.53
N SER A 29 -20.82 10.77 20.61
CA SER A 29 -19.96 11.93 20.44
C SER A 29 -20.85 13.10 20.05
N PRO A 30 -20.81 14.24 20.74
CA PRO A 30 -21.60 15.41 20.35
C PRO A 30 -21.14 15.83 18.96
N VAL A 31 -21.91 15.45 17.94
CA VAL A 31 -21.75 15.99 16.59
C VAL A 31 -22.13 17.44 16.71
N MET A 32 -21.15 18.32 16.91
CA MET A 32 -21.34 19.75 16.85
C MET A 32 -21.83 20.08 15.43
N ASN A 33 -23.12 20.33 15.31
CA ASN A 33 -23.76 20.75 14.08
C ASN A 33 -23.32 22.16 13.75
N MET A 34 -22.04 22.30 13.39
CA MET A 34 -21.43 23.59 13.04
C MET A 34 -21.66 23.86 11.57
N SER A 35 -22.33 24.95 11.25
CA SER A 35 -22.51 25.42 9.88
C SER A 35 -21.15 25.61 9.21
N ARG A 36 -21.02 25.28 7.90
CA ARG A 36 -19.80 25.52 7.12
C ARG A 36 -19.33 26.97 7.22
N ARG A 37 -20.27 27.91 7.33
CA ARG A 37 -19.99 29.34 7.46
C ARG A 37 -19.38 29.69 8.83
N ASP A 38 -19.81 29.03 9.90
CA ASP A 38 -19.30 29.27 11.26
C ASP A 38 -17.93 28.62 11.43
N PHE A 39 -17.69 27.47 10.78
CA PHE A 39 -16.37 26.85 10.72
C PHE A 39 -15.32 27.76 10.05
N ILE A 40 -15.66 28.35 8.89
CA ILE A 40 -14.76 29.25 8.17
C ILE A 40 -14.47 30.51 8.99
N LYS A 41 -15.48 31.09 9.64
CA LYS A 41 -15.30 32.24 10.52
C LYS A 41 -14.40 31.93 11.72
N GLY A 42 -14.52 30.74 12.30
CA GLY A 42 -13.69 30.26 13.39
C GLY A 42 -12.21 30.16 13.00
N ILE A 43 -11.91 29.61 11.81
CA ILE A 43 -10.53 29.48 11.32
C ILE A 43 -9.90 30.85 11.05
N ILE A 44 -10.65 31.79 10.49
CA ILE A 44 -10.15 33.14 10.22
C ILE A 44 -9.86 33.90 11.52
N ALA A 45 -10.74 33.76 12.53
CA ALA A 45 -10.55 34.40 13.83
C ALA A 45 -9.35 33.86 14.62
N THR A 46 -9.08 32.56 14.55
CA THR A 46 -7.91 31.94 15.21
C THR A 46 -6.61 32.17 14.46
N GLY A 47 -6.63 32.29 13.12
CA GLY A 47 -5.46 32.54 12.30
C GLY A 47 -4.76 33.90 12.55
N ILE A 48 -5.52 34.89 12.99
CA ILE A 48 -4.97 36.21 13.27
C ILE A 48 -4.26 36.30 14.64
N ALA A 49 -4.66 35.45 15.59
CA ALA A 49 -4.08 35.46 16.94
C ALA A 49 -2.70 34.78 17.05
N VAL A 50 -2.34 33.90 16.09
CA VAL A 50 -1.09 33.12 16.14
C VAL A 50 0.08 33.85 15.47
N SER A 51 -0.17 34.88 14.68
CA SER A 51 0.87 35.59 13.90
C SER A 51 1.66 36.64 14.68
N SER A 52 1.30 36.96 15.94
CA SER A 52 1.97 38.05 16.70
C SER A 52 2.91 37.59 17.83
N SER A 53 3.08 36.31 18.11
CA SER A 53 3.93 35.85 19.21
C SER A 53 5.04 34.87 18.86
N GLY A 54 5.37 34.69 17.58
CA GLY A 54 6.28 33.63 17.09
C GLY A 54 7.66 34.07 16.61
N PHE A 55 8.22 35.23 17.01
CA PHE A 55 9.49 35.67 16.42
C PHE A 55 10.74 35.57 17.33
N LEU A 56 10.72 34.82 18.40
CA LEU A 56 11.91 34.63 19.25
C LEU A 56 12.15 33.16 19.67
N ILE A 57 12.13 32.21 18.75
CA ILE A 57 12.76 30.94 19.04
C ILE A 57 13.76 30.63 17.95
N GLY A 58 15.02 30.77 18.39
CA GLY A 58 16.22 30.63 17.62
C GLY A 58 16.33 29.31 16.85
N GLY A 59 17.07 29.39 15.75
CA GLY A 59 17.35 28.32 14.84
C GLY A 59 17.84 27.07 15.51
N CYS A 60 17.12 25.97 15.23
CA CYS A 60 17.69 24.64 15.26
C CYS A 60 18.04 24.24 13.84
N SER A 61 19.35 24.15 13.63
CA SER A 61 19.98 23.67 12.42
C SER A 61 19.42 22.34 11.95
N GLY A 62 18.92 22.32 10.75
CA GLY A 62 19.16 21.36 9.71
C GLY A 62 19.13 19.87 9.95
N GLY A 63 18.04 19.34 10.44
CA GLY A 63 17.61 18.01 10.04
C GLY A 63 16.25 18.19 9.42
N GLY A 64 16.19 18.29 8.09
CA GLY A 64 14.92 18.48 7.39
C GLY A 64 13.96 17.33 7.74
N VAL A 65 13.01 17.60 8.63
CA VAL A 65 11.88 16.68 8.83
C VAL A 65 11.16 16.61 7.49
N PRO A 66 11.09 15.45 6.84
CA PRO A 66 10.35 15.32 5.58
C PRO A 66 8.95 15.87 5.77
N ALA A 67 8.46 16.65 4.82
CA ALA A 67 7.09 17.15 4.87
C ALA A 67 6.12 15.97 5.06
N PRO A 68 5.07 16.10 5.90
CA PRO A 68 4.08 15.04 6.08
C PRO A 68 3.58 14.57 4.73
N GLY A 69 3.78 13.27 4.41
CA GLY A 69 3.44 12.70 3.09
C GLY A 69 4.56 12.70 2.05
N SER A 70 5.77 13.24 2.34
CA SER A 70 6.91 13.04 1.45
C SER A 70 7.44 11.61 1.57
N VAL A 71 7.47 10.91 0.44
CA VAL A 71 8.06 9.58 0.34
C VAL A 71 9.43 9.70 -0.30
N GLU A 72 10.44 9.05 0.29
CA GLU A 72 11.76 8.98 -0.33
C GLU A 72 11.63 8.25 -1.68
N ARG A 73 11.98 8.95 -2.76
CA ARG A 73 11.84 8.42 -4.12
C ARG A 73 12.97 7.49 -4.52
N LEU A 74 14.19 7.76 -4.04
CA LEU A 74 15.35 6.94 -4.36
C LEU A 74 15.46 5.80 -3.35
N ILE A 75 15.10 4.59 -3.75
CA ILE A 75 15.12 3.40 -2.91
C ILE A 75 16.13 2.36 -3.43
N SER A 76 16.59 1.50 -2.52
CA SER A 76 17.42 0.35 -2.86
C SER A 76 16.56 -0.91 -2.85
N LEU A 77 16.63 -1.70 -3.91
CA LEU A 77 15.95 -2.97 -4.07
C LEU A 77 16.98 -4.08 -4.30
N ASP A 78 16.84 -5.20 -3.62
CA ASP A 78 17.58 -6.41 -3.92
C ASP A 78 16.82 -7.22 -4.96
N ILE A 79 17.39 -7.31 -6.17
CA ILE A 79 16.75 -7.98 -7.29
C ILE A 79 17.73 -8.99 -7.88
N ASN A 80 17.36 -10.26 -7.83
CA ASN A 80 18.19 -11.38 -8.29
C ASN A 80 19.58 -11.38 -7.62
N GLY A 81 19.63 -11.11 -6.30
CA GLY A 81 20.86 -11.04 -5.52
C GLY A 81 21.73 -9.81 -5.81
N ARG A 82 21.19 -8.79 -6.50
CA ARG A 82 21.91 -7.55 -6.79
C ARG A 82 21.15 -6.34 -6.28
N VAL A 83 21.80 -5.54 -5.43
CA VAL A 83 21.21 -4.30 -4.94
C VAL A 83 21.23 -3.24 -6.05
N ARG A 84 20.07 -2.73 -6.40
CA ARG A 84 19.88 -1.68 -7.41
C ARG A 84 19.18 -0.47 -6.79
N ARG A 85 19.72 0.72 -7.02
CA ARG A 85 19.10 1.97 -6.61
C ARG A 85 18.23 2.50 -7.74
N VAL A 86 17.00 2.83 -7.43
CA VAL A 86 16.01 3.28 -8.42
C VAL A 86 15.15 4.38 -7.85
N ASP A 87 14.87 5.40 -8.67
CA ASP A 87 13.90 6.46 -8.35
C ASP A 87 12.49 5.95 -8.64
N VAL A 88 11.65 5.90 -7.61
CA VAL A 88 10.31 5.29 -7.66
C VAL A 88 9.26 6.30 -7.23
N LEU A 89 8.21 6.43 -8.03
CA LEU A 89 7.05 7.24 -7.64
C LEU A 89 6.21 6.52 -6.58
N PRO A 90 5.52 7.26 -5.68
CA PRO A 90 4.74 6.65 -4.60
C PRO A 90 3.68 5.64 -5.06
N GLN A 91 3.08 5.86 -6.23
CA GLN A 91 2.06 5.02 -6.84
C GLN A 91 2.61 3.96 -7.80
N GLU A 92 3.93 3.87 -7.96
CA GLU A 92 4.55 3.01 -8.95
C GLU A 92 4.52 1.55 -8.52
N THR A 93 4.02 0.69 -9.40
CA THR A 93 3.98 -0.75 -9.16
C THR A 93 5.35 -1.38 -9.43
N LEU A 94 5.59 -2.51 -8.77
CA LEU A 94 6.83 -3.27 -8.95
C LEU A 94 7.03 -3.68 -10.42
N ALA A 95 5.97 -4.08 -11.12
CA ALA A 95 6.04 -4.44 -12.52
C ALA A 95 6.54 -3.29 -13.40
N MET A 96 6.05 -2.06 -13.15
CA MET A 96 6.52 -0.86 -13.88
C MET A 96 7.98 -0.56 -13.59
N THR A 97 8.39 -0.64 -12.31
CA THR A 97 9.80 -0.43 -11.91
C THR A 97 10.72 -1.45 -12.56
N LEU A 98 10.39 -2.75 -12.48
CA LEU A 98 11.20 -3.82 -13.07
C LEU A 98 11.38 -3.62 -14.58
N ARG A 99 10.28 -3.40 -15.30
CA ARG A 99 10.30 -3.33 -16.76
C ARG A 99 10.86 -2.01 -17.31
N ASN A 100 10.34 -0.88 -16.80
CA ASN A 100 10.59 0.42 -17.43
C ASN A 100 11.88 1.09 -16.94
N LYS A 101 12.27 0.83 -15.69
CA LYS A 101 13.46 1.46 -15.09
C LYS A 101 14.65 0.53 -15.00
N LEU A 102 14.43 -0.74 -14.75
CA LEU A 102 15.50 -1.71 -14.57
C LEU A 102 15.73 -2.60 -15.80
N GLY A 103 14.87 -2.51 -16.82
CA GLY A 103 15.00 -3.26 -18.06
C GLY A 103 14.73 -4.77 -17.93
N LEU A 104 14.18 -5.22 -16.80
CA LEU A 104 13.82 -6.61 -16.55
C LEU A 104 12.46 -6.92 -17.20
N THR A 105 12.48 -7.21 -18.48
CA THR A 105 11.27 -7.37 -19.29
C THR A 105 10.67 -8.78 -19.26
N GLY A 106 11.34 -9.72 -18.61
CA GLY A 106 10.83 -11.08 -18.37
C GLY A 106 9.52 -11.09 -17.58
N THR A 107 9.38 -10.22 -16.60
CA THR A 107 8.11 -9.96 -15.93
C THR A 107 7.13 -9.34 -16.91
N LYS A 108 6.06 -10.05 -17.29
CA LYS A 108 5.09 -9.60 -18.31
C LYS A 108 3.90 -8.89 -17.67
N LEU A 109 3.32 -7.91 -18.37
CA LEU A 109 2.05 -7.29 -18.04
C LEU A 109 0.99 -7.80 -19.00
N GLY A 110 0.01 -8.57 -18.48
CA GLY A 110 -1.14 -9.04 -19.24
C GLY A 110 -2.38 -8.22 -18.87
N CYS A 111 -3.00 -8.50 -17.72
CA CYS A 111 -4.23 -7.84 -17.29
C CYS A 111 -4.02 -6.55 -16.49
N ASP A 112 -2.84 -6.37 -15.89
CA ASP A 112 -2.46 -5.25 -15.02
C ASP A 112 -3.42 -4.99 -13.84
N ARG A 113 -4.04 -6.06 -13.34
CA ARG A 113 -5.03 -6.01 -12.24
C ARG A 113 -5.02 -7.23 -11.31
N GLY A 114 -3.92 -8.00 -11.30
CA GLY A 114 -3.72 -9.11 -10.37
C GLY A 114 -4.45 -10.41 -10.71
N GLU A 115 -4.92 -10.61 -11.95
CA GLU A 115 -5.75 -11.76 -12.32
C GLU A 115 -4.98 -12.86 -13.08
N CYS A 116 -4.16 -12.47 -14.08
CA CYS A 116 -3.65 -13.43 -15.06
C CYS A 116 -2.34 -14.13 -14.66
N GLY A 117 -1.64 -13.66 -13.64
CA GLY A 117 -0.37 -14.23 -13.17
C GLY A 117 0.86 -13.96 -14.04
N ALA A 118 0.72 -13.32 -15.22
CA ALA A 118 1.85 -13.07 -16.13
C ALA A 118 2.96 -12.18 -15.53
N CYS A 119 2.64 -11.42 -14.49
CA CYS A 119 3.56 -10.55 -13.78
C CYS A 119 4.10 -11.15 -12.46
N THR A 120 3.96 -12.46 -12.25
CA THR A 120 4.40 -13.11 -11.01
C THR A 120 5.90 -12.99 -10.83
N VAL A 121 6.32 -12.61 -9.63
CA VAL A 121 7.70 -12.60 -9.13
C VAL A 121 7.72 -13.25 -7.75
N LEU A 122 8.90 -13.64 -7.27
CA LEU A 122 9.04 -14.07 -5.89
C LEU A 122 9.51 -12.89 -5.04
N ILE A 123 8.85 -12.64 -3.93
CA ILE A 123 9.24 -11.66 -2.92
C ILE A 123 9.47 -12.42 -1.63
N ASP A 124 10.72 -12.49 -1.16
CA ASP A 124 11.13 -13.35 -0.05
C ASP A 124 10.65 -14.80 -0.26
N ASP A 125 10.85 -15.33 -1.48
CA ASP A 125 10.43 -16.67 -1.94
C ASP A 125 8.91 -16.90 -2.00
N VAL A 126 8.10 -15.87 -1.79
CA VAL A 126 6.63 -15.95 -1.91
C VAL A 126 6.17 -15.39 -3.25
N ALA A 127 5.43 -16.20 -4.01
CA ALA A 127 4.85 -15.77 -5.28
C ALA A 127 3.89 -14.58 -5.10
N SER A 128 4.14 -13.51 -5.82
CA SER A 128 3.39 -12.26 -5.69
C SER A 128 3.16 -11.62 -7.06
N TYR A 129 2.03 -10.95 -7.23
CA TYR A 129 1.70 -10.23 -8.47
C TYR A 129 2.31 -8.83 -8.46
N SER A 130 3.35 -8.63 -9.26
CA SER A 130 4.07 -7.36 -9.28
C SER A 130 3.25 -6.18 -9.82
N CYS A 131 2.20 -6.41 -10.62
CA CYS A 131 1.33 -5.35 -11.12
C CYS A 131 0.44 -4.73 -10.03
N SER A 132 0.16 -5.46 -8.94
CA SER A 132 -0.65 -4.99 -7.80
C SER A 132 0.18 -4.71 -6.54
N THR A 133 1.49 -4.90 -6.62
CA THR A 133 2.43 -4.64 -5.52
C THR A 133 3.09 -3.28 -5.72
N LEU A 134 2.95 -2.37 -4.75
CA LEU A 134 3.66 -1.09 -4.77
C LEU A 134 5.15 -1.30 -4.50
N THR A 135 6.00 -0.69 -5.29
CA THR A 135 7.47 -0.84 -5.16
C THR A 135 7.97 -0.38 -3.79
N HIS A 136 7.39 0.66 -3.22
CA HIS A 136 7.76 1.14 -1.89
C HIS A 136 7.46 0.16 -0.75
N SER A 137 6.44 -0.70 -0.90
CA SER A 137 6.03 -1.64 0.16
C SER A 137 7.00 -2.81 0.36
N ILE A 138 7.90 -3.02 -0.60
CA ILE A 138 8.83 -4.15 -0.61
C ILE A 138 10.29 -3.73 -0.35
N ARG A 139 10.51 -2.56 0.23
CA ARG A 139 11.85 -2.11 0.63
C ARG A 139 12.47 -3.12 1.60
N GLY A 140 13.73 -3.49 1.35
CA GLY A 140 14.49 -4.43 2.17
C GLY A 140 14.12 -5.90 1.99
N LYS A 141 13.26 -6.21 1.00
CA LYS A 141 12.92 -7.58 0.63
C LYS A 141 13.73 -8.05 -0.57
N SER A 142 13.95 -9.37 -0.66
CA SER A 142 14.57 -10.02 -1.83
C SER A 142 13.52 -10.22 -2.91
N ILE A 143 13.87 -9.89 -4.15
CA ILE A 143 12.98 -10.02 -5.31
C ILE A 143 13.68 -10.93 -6.33
N THR A 144 13.03 -12.04 -6.67
CA THR A 144 13.49 -12.92 -7.74
C THR A 144 12.52 -12.85 -8.93
N THR A 145 13.05 -12.46 -10.08
CA THR A 145 12.33 -12.43 -11.35
C THR A 145 12.68 -13.65 -12.18
N ILE A 146 11.97 -13.85 -13.31
CA ILE A 146 12.26 -14.97 -14.21
C ILE A 146 13.70 -14.96 -14.72
N GLU A 147 14.32 -13.79 -14.89
CA GLU A 147 15.71 -13.66 -15.28
C GLU A 147 16.67 -14.15 -14.20
N GLY A 148 16.25 -14.15 -12.94
CA GLY A 148 17.06 -14.63 -11.79
C GLY A 148 16.93 -16.12 -11.52
N LEU A 149 16.09 -16.85 -12.25
CA LEU A 149 15.95 -18.30 -12.10
C LEU A 149 17.04 -19.08 -12.85
N ALA A 150 17.70 -18.48 -13.81
CA ALA A 150 18.80 -19.11 -14.52
C ALA A 150 19.96 -19.45 -13.58
N GLY A 151 20.58 -20.61 -13.75
CA GLY A 151 21.75 -21.04 -13.01
C GLY A 151 22.95 -20.11 -13.24
N GLU A 152 23.95 -20.17 -12.36
CA GLU A 152 25.18 -19.36 -12.43
C GLU A 152 25.94 -19.53 -13.76
N ASN A 153 25.83 -20.70 -14.40
CA ASN A 153 26.43 -21.02 -15.67
C ASN A 153 25.61 -20.60 -16.89
N GLY A 154 24.48 -19.88 -16.69
CA GLY A 154 23.55 -19.51 -17.75
C GLY A 154 22.63 -20.65 -18.20
N GLU A 155 22.59 -21.77 -17.48
CA GLU A 155 21.62 -22.83 -17.74
C GLU A 155 20.22 -22.35 -17.40
N LEU A 156 19.30 -22.53 -18.36
CA LEU A 156 17.91 -22.16 -18.16
C LEU A 156 17.26 -23.09 -17.13
N HIS A 157 16.46 -22.52 -16.24
CA HIS A 157 15.64 -23.31 -15.33
C HIS A 157 14.58 -24.09 -16.13
N PRO A 158 14.20 -25.33 -15.74
CA PRO A 158 13.21 -26.14 -16.47
C PRO A 158 11.87 -25.43 -16.75
N VAL A 159 11.56 -24.35 -16.06
CA VAL A 159 10.37 -23.54 -16.26
C VAL A 159 10.58 -22.41 -17.29
N GLN A 160 11.81 -22.11 -17.69
CA GLN A 160 12.14 -21.11 -18.70
C GLN A 160 12.17 -21.71 -20.11
#